data_96c9b73bfb0e03e8c7a3aba2b071e9f0
#
_entry.id   96c9b73bfb0e03e8c7a3aba2b071e9f0
#
_cell.length_a   1.000
_cell.length_b   1.000
_cell.length_c   1.000
_cell.angle_alpha   90.00
_cell.angle_beta   90.00
_cell.angle_gamma   90.00
#
_symmetry.space_group_name_H-M   'P 1'
#
loop_
_entity.id
_entity.type
_entity.pdbx_description
1 polymer ?
#
loop_
_entity_poly.entity_id
_entity_poly.type
_entity_poly.pdbx_seq_one_letter_code
_entity_poly.pdbx_strand_id
1 'polypeptide(L)'
;MDLKLPHLGEGADSGTVVNLFVKEGDRISKDQPVLELENEKAVATIPASAAGTVTRIYVKPGDKLSVGQPILSLGDGGGAAGQPAAAPKRAIEGRVERAIQTPSPEQQPALAREEAGAGEAGVEGAAPPAAAPWIRKLARDLGIDLTRVRGSARGGRIVLEDVRAHIQRLQRLAAAPRGSGPAVPPAPKRPAGEPIDFSKWGPVSIKPLSPLRQVIARRMAENWNAVPRVTQFDEADITELMELRKRYAAAYEQHGARLTLTTFALKVVVDTLQKHPLFNSSLDEAAQEVVFKDYYHIGIAVDTEAGLIVPVIRDVESKSLIQLSKELEALARKARERKVSAEELKGGTFTISNQGGIGGAHFTPIVNTPEVAILGLGRGATKAVVRENTVQPRLMLPLGLSYDHRVIDGAAAARFAVDLVHGFENFEEEEVKLP
;
A
#
# COMPACT_ATOMS: atom_id res chain seq x y z
N MET A 1 -39.43 -24.29 5.08
CA MET A 1 -39.55 -23.79 3.68
C MET A 1 -38.15 -23.54 3.13
N ASP A 2 -37.83 -24.03 1.90
CA ASP A 2 -36.48 -23.81 1.35
C ASP A 2 -36.45 -22.56 0.48
N LEU A 3 -35.52 -21.67 0.77
CA LEU A 3 -35.21 -20.53 -0.04
C LEU A 3 -34.32 -21.01 -1.21
N LYS A 4 -34.76 -20.77 -2.45
CA LYS A 4 -34.03 -21.16 -3.65
C LYS A 4 -33.53 -19.93 -4.40
N LEU A 5 -32.45 -20.09 -5.18
CA LEU A 5 -31.92 -19.02 -6.00
C LEU A 5 -32.94 -18.58 -7.06
N PRO A 6 -33.38 -17.30 -7.06
CA PRO A 6 -34.31 -16.80 -8.10
C PRO A 6 -33.56 -16.57 -9.42
N HIS A 7 -34.29 -16.30 -10.49
CA HIS A 7 -33.70 -15.86 -11.76
C HIS A 7 -32.96 -14.52 -11.60
N LEU A 8 -31.72 -14.48 -12.06
CA LEU A 8 -30.80 -13.34 -11.86
C LEU A 8 -30.87 -12.27 -13.00
N GLY A 9 -31.81 -12.43 -13.95
CA GLY A 9 -31.99 -11.57 -15.12
C GLY A 9 -31.58 -12.24 -16.44
N GLU A 10 -31.71 -11.54 -17.57
CA GLU A 10 -31.43 -12.12 -18.89
C GLU A 10 -29.97 -12.55 -19.05
N GLY A 11 -29.78 -13.87 -19.23
CA GLY A 11 -28.50 -14.50 -19.56
C GLY A 11 -27.63 -14.89 -18.37
N ALA A 12 -28.15 -14.93 -17.12
CA ALA A 12 -27.38 -15.35 -15.93
C ALA A 12 -28.06 -16.56 -15.26
N ASP A 13 -27.67 -17.79 -15.65
CA ASP A 13 -28.20 -19.03 -15.10
C ASP A 13 -27.39 -19.57 -13.89
N SER A 14 -26.26 -18.95 -13.55
CA SER A 14 -25.42 -19.33 -12.40
C SER A 14 -24.59 -18.18 -11.88
N GLY A 15 -24.16 -18.27 -10.60
CA GLY A 15 -23.22 -17.31 -9.98
C GLY A 15 -22.44 -17.98 -8.85
N THR A 16 -21.34 -17.36 -8.45
CA THR A 16 -20.51 -17.81 -7.32
C THR A 16 -20.85 -17.00 -6.06
N VAL A 17 -21.04 -17.68 -4.93
CA VAL A 17 -21.32 -17.02 -3.65
C VAL A 17 -20.08 -16.24 -3.19
N VAL A 18 -20.22 -14.92 -3.10
CA VAL A 18 -19.15 -14.03 -2.60
C VAL A 18 -19.23 -13.88 -1.09
N ASN A 19 -20.45 -13.61 -0.61
CA ASN A 19 -20.67 -13.32 0.80
C ASN A 19 -21.99 -13.92 1.28
N LEU A 20 -22.05 -14.31 2.57
CA LEU A 20 -23.25 -14.82 3.23
C LEU A 20 -23.52 -13.96 4.45
N PHE A 21 -24.69 -13.30 4.50
CA PHE A 21 -25.05 -12.34 5.54
C PHE A 21 -25.79 -12.94 6.73
N VAL A 22 -26.13 -14.24 6.68
CA VAL A 22 -26.95 -14.92 7.69
C VAL A 22 -26.25 -16.19 8.18
N LYS A 23 -26.55 -16.58 9.42
CA LYS A 23 -26.07 -17.81 10.07
C LYS A 23 -27.24 -18.69 10.47
N GLU A 24 -26.98 -19.98 10.71
CA GLU A 24 -27.96 -20.89 11.28
C GLU A 24 -28.41 -20.39 12.66
N GLY A 25 -29.71 -20.29 12.86
CA GLY A 25 -30.34 -19.70 14.05
C GLY A 25 -30.77 -18.23 13.89
N ASP A 26 -30.34 -17.54 12.87
CA ASP A 26 -30.71 -16.11 12.65
C ASP A 26 -32.19 -16.01 12.24
N ARG A 27 -32.86 -14.98 12.75
CA ARG A 27 -34.22 -14.61 12.35
C ARG A 27 -34.14 -13.59 11.20
N ILE A 28 -34.69 -13.92 10.06
CA ILE A 28 -34.69 -13.07 8.88
C ILE A 28 -36.08 -12.58 8.53
N SER A 29 -36.15 -11.37 7.99
CA SER A 29 -37.37 -10.76 7.46
C SER A 29 -37.46 -10.94 5.94
N LYS A 30 -38.68 -10.86 5.40
CA LYS A 30 -38.85 -10.81 3.95
C LYS A 30 -38.09 -9.61 3.38
N ASP A 31 -37.47 -9.80 2.22
CA ASP A 31 -36.64 -8.85 1.48
C ASP A 31 -35.31 -8.45 2.17
N GLN A 32 -34.95 -9.12 3.27
CA GLN A 32 -33.65 -8.95 3.90
C GLN A 32 -32.54 -9.60 3.05
N PRO A 33 -31.37 -8.94 2.85
CA PRO A 33 -30.22 -9.52 2.19
C PRO A 33 -29.75 -10.83 2.86
N VAL A 34 -29.60 -11.91 2.09
CA VAL A 34 -29.18 -13.23 2.58
C VAL A 34 -27.77 -13.57 2.12
N LEU A 35 -27.49 -13.35 0.84
CA LEU A 35 -26.17 -13.59 0.26
C LEU A 35 -25.90 -12.69 -0.95
N GLU A 36 -24.64 -12.59 -1.32
CA GLU A 36 -24.18 -11.96 -2.57
C GLU A 36 -23.65 -13.01 -3.53
N LEU A 37 -24.05 -12.91 -4.77
CA LEU A 37 -23.58 -13.74 -5.89
C LEU A 37 -22.88 -12.89 -6.91
N GLU A 38 -21.70 -13.33 -7.34
CA GLU A 38 -20.98 -12.77 -8.48
C GLU A 38 -21.23 -13.63 -9.71
N ASN A 39 -21.67 -13.01 -10.79
CA ASN A 39 -21.73 -13.61 -12.12
C ASN A 39 -20.75 -12.89 -13.05
N GLU A 40 -20.59 -13.35 -14.30
CA GLU A 40 -19.64 -12.81 -15.28
C GLU A 40 -19.80 -11.30 -15.58
N LYS A 41 -20.88 -10.67 -15.13
CA LYS A 41 -21.23 -9.27 -15.49
C LYS A 41 -21.48 -8.35 -14.29
N ALA A 42 -21.86 -8.87 -13.13
CA ALA A 42 -22.21 -8.05 -11.96
C ALA A 42 -22.28 -8.87 -10.66
N VAL A 43 -22.22 -8.17 -9.53
CA VAL A 43 -22.53 -8.73 -8.21
C VAL A 43 -24.00 -8.46 -7.89
N ALA A 44 -24.76 -9.52 -7.59
CA ALA A 44 -26.17 -9.44 -7.26
C ALA A 44 -26.43 -9.85 -5.81
N THR A 45 -27.15 -9.01 -5.07
CA THR A 45 -27.58 -9.33 -3.69
C THR A 45 -28.92 -10.06 -3.75
N ILE A 46 -29.00 -11.24 -3.12
CA ILE A 46 -30.20 -12.07 -3.10
C ILE A 46 -30.97 -11.85 -1.81
N PRO A 47 -32.19 -11.33 -1.88
CA PRO A 47 -33.04 -11.10 -0.71
C PRO A 47 -33.81 -12.37 -0.31
N ALA A 48 -34.23 -12.44 0.95
CA ALA A 48 -35.12 -13.48 1.47
C ALA A 48 -36.52 -13.36 0.85
N SER A 49 -37.02 -14.44 0.27
CA SER A 49 -38.40 -14.49 -0.28
C SER A 49 -39.49 -14.61 0.81
N ALA A 50 -39.11 -15.00 2.01
CA ALA A 50 -40.03 -15.14 3.16
C ALA A 50 -39.31 -14.85 4.49
N ALA A 51 -40.08 -14.47 5.52
CA ALA A 51 -39.57 -14.32 6.88
C ALA A 51 -39.56 -15.67 7.61
N GLY A 52 -38.57 -15.89 8.47
CA GLY A 52 -38.45 -17.11 9.26
C GLY A 52 -37.15 -17.20 10.02
N THR A 53 -36.93 -18.29 10.73
CA THR A 53 -35.64 -18.58 11.39
C THR A 53 -34.83 -19.55 10.50
N VAL A 54 -33.57 -19.20 10.24
CA VAL A 54 -32.68 -20.05 9.43
C VAL A 54 -32.39 -21.34 10.18
N THR A 55 -32.84 -22.46 9.67
CA THR A 55 -32.64 -23.77 10.29
C THR A 55 -31.42 -24.49 9.74
N ARG A 56 -31.10 -24.27 8.47
CA ARG A 56 -29.95 -24.88 7.81
C ARG A 56 -29.49 -24.06 6.62
N ILE A 57 -28.20 -23.99 6.42
CA ILE A 57 -27.56 -23.33 5.27
C ILE A 57 -26.88 -24.40 4.41
N TYR A 58 -27.19 -24.41 3.08
CA TYR A 58 -26.69 -25.41 2.13
C TYR A 58 -25.48 -24.93 1.34
N VAL A 59 -25.10 -23.65 1.46
CA VAL A 59 -24.09 -22.98 0.61
C VAL A 59 -23.02 -22.33 1.45
N LYS A 60 -21.81 -22.23 0.90
CA LYS A 60 -20.66 -21.54 1.52
C LYS A 60 -20.10 -20.50 0.56
N PRO A 61 -19.39 -19.46 1.06
CA PRO A 61 -18.63 -18.57 0.20
C PRO A 61 -17.68 -19.36 -0.71
N GLY A 62 -17.71 -19.09 -2.01
CA GLY A 62 -16.95 -19.79 -3.05
C GLY A 62 -17.74 -20.87 -3.80
N ASP A 63 -18.94 -21.27 -3.36
CA ASP A 63 -19.75 -22.26 -4.06
C ASP A 63 -20.41 -21.67 -5.30
N LYS A 64 -20.46 -22.45 -6.39
CA LYS A 64 -21.17 -22.07 -7.62
C LYS A 64 -22.60 -22.54 -7.54
N LEU A 65 -23.56 -21.63 -7.67
CA LEU A 65 -25.00 -21.88 -7.59
C LEU A 65 -25.67 -21.68 -8.96
N SER A 66 -26.63 -22.55 -9.25
CA SER A 66 -27.50 -22.40 -10.41
C SER A 66 -28.93 -22.01 -9.98
N VAL A 67 -29.65 -21.35 -10.87
CA VAL A 67 -31.06 -20.95 -10.65
C VAL A 67 -31.88 -22.15 -10.20
N GLY A 68 -32.66 -21.97 -9.13
CA GLY A 68 -33.51 -23.02 -8.53
C GLY A 68 -32.83 -23.91 -7.48
N GLN A 69 -31.52 -23.78 -7.26
CA GLN A 69 -30.80 -24.48 -6.17
C GLN A 69 -31.20 -23.95 -4.78
N PRO A 70 -31.35 -24.83 -3.76
CA PRO A 70 -31.64 -24.40 -2.40
C PRO A 70 -30.41 -23.69 -1.77
N ILE A 71 -30.66 -22.55 -1.15
CA ILE A 71 -29.67 -21.72 -0.47
C ILE A 71 -29.68 -22.01 1.03
N LEU A 72 -30.86 -21.94 1.62
CA LEU A 72 -31.09 -22.21 3.04
C LEU A 72 -32.53 -22.69 3.31
N SER A 73 -32.75 -23.33 4.45
CA SER A 73 -34.08 -23.69 4.97
C SER A 73 -34.52 -22.74 6.06
N LEU A 74 -35.79 -22.32 5.98
CA LEU A 74 -36.46 -21.52 7.01
C LEU A 74 -37.45 -22.39 7.78
N GLY A 75 -37.38 -22.34 9.11
CA GLY A 75 -38.36 -22.95 9.99
C GLY A 75 -39.46 -21.96 10.37
N ASP A 76 -40.70 -22.43 10.51
CA ASP A 76 -41.81 -21.64 11.00
C ASP A 76 -41.63 -21.37 12.51
N GLY A 77 -41.22 -20.18 12.85
CA GLY A 77 -41.26 -19.65 14.21
C GLY A 77 -42.65 -19.12 14.50
N GLY A 78 -43.48 -19.98 15.11
CA GLY A 78 -44.83 -19.59 15.51
C GLY A 78 -44.85 -18.47 16.56
N GLY A 79 -45.65 -17.45 16.32
CA GLY A 79 -46.37 -16.67 17.34
C GLY A 79 -45.79 -15.33 17.73
N ALA A 80 -46.50 -14.33 17.35
CA ALA A 80 -46.99 -13.12 18.02
C ALA A 80 -46.69 -11.82 17.27
N ALA A 81 -47.81 -11.21 16.88
CA ALA A 81 -47.87 -9.91 16.20
C ALA A 81 -47.32 -8.76 17.06
N GLY A 82 -46.47 -7.96 16.41
CA GLY A 82 -46.12 -6.62 16.87
C GLY A 82 -46.08 -5.73 15.62
N GLN A 83 -47.03 -4.80 15.52
CA GLN A 83 -47.19 -3.87 14.41
C GLN A 83 -45.94 -3.02 14.18
N PRO A 84 -45.62 -2.69 12.92
CA PRO A 84 -44.54 -1.79 12.61
C PRO A 84 -44.99 -0.33 12.72
N ALA A 85 -44.23 0.46 13.44
CA ALA A 85 -44.33 1.91 13.41
C ALA A 85 -43.83 2.44 12.06
N ALA A 86 -44.66 3.28 11.45
CA ALA A 86 -44.44 3.91 10.17
C ALA A 86 -43.27 4.88 10.18
N ALA A 87 -42.43 4.78 9.17
CA ALA A 87 -41.45 5.82 8.82
C ALA A 87 -42.13 6.91 7.96
N PRO A 88 -41.87 8.18 8.22
CA PRO A 88 -42.40 9.23 7.36
C PRO A 88 -41.46 9.46 6.17
N LYS A 89 -42.04 9.37 4.96
CA LYS A 89 -41.49 9.96 3.75
C LYS A 89 -41.41 11.47 3.91
N ARG A 90 -40.27 12.05 3.66
CA ARG A 90 -40.18 13.46 3.34
C ARG A 90 -39.36 13.69 2.08
N ALA A 91 -40.06 14.36 1.16
CA ALA A 91 -39.60 14.84 -0.12
C ALA A 91 -38.47 15.87 0.05
N ILE A 92 -37.56 15.84 -0.94
CA ILE A 92 -36.53 16.85 -1.13
C ILE A 92 -37.13 17.92 -2.06
N GLU A 93 -37.26 19.12 -1.55
CA GLU A 93 -37.26 20.32 -2.39
C GLU A 93 -36.72 21.51 -1.57
N GLY A 94 -35.62 22.07 -2.08
CA GLY A 94 -35.29 23.47 -2.18
C GLY A 94 -34.81 24.24 -0.96
N ARG A 95 -33.60 24.64 -0.94
CA ARG A 95 -33.15 26.02 -1.07
C ARG A 95 -31.85 26.32 -0.31
N VAL A 96 -30.98 26.93 -1.03
CA VAL A 96 -29.68 27.53 -0.80
C VAL A 96 -29.71 28.66 0.28
N GLU A 97 -28.53 28.86 0.88
CA GLU A 97 -28.01 30.01 1.63
C GLU A 97 -28.32 30.13 3.13
N ARG A 98 -27.26 29.90 3.91
CA ARG A 98 -26.70 30.91 4.81
C ARG A 98 -25.41 30.50 5.52
N ALA A 99 -24.38 31.28 5.19
CA ALA A 99 -23.38 31.87 6.09
C ALA A 99 -22.68 31.01 7.18
N ILE A 100 -21.41 30.92 6.93
CA ILE A 100 -20.28 30.74 7.84
C ILE A 100 -20.44 31.55 9.14
N GLN A 101 -20.37 30.85 10.28
CA GLN A 101 -19.88 31.46 11.53
C GLN A 101 -19.08 30.44 12.28
N THR A 102 -17.77 30.68 12.36
CA THR A 102 -16.81 30.07 13.29
C THR A 102 -17.16 30.49 14.74
N PRO A 103 -16.98 29.61 15.71
CA PRO A 103 -16.61 30.01 17.07
C PRO A 103 -15.17 29.64 17.39
N SER A 104 -14.48 30.63 17.91
CA SER A 104 -13.13 30.61 18.52
C SER A 104 -13.11 29.85 19.85
N PRO A 105 -11.90 29.51 20.37
CA PRO A 105 -11.68 28.45 21.30
C PRO A 105 -11.74 28.92 22.77
N GLU A 106 -12.37 28.16 23.62
CA GLU A 106 -12.09 28.27 25.06
C GLU A 106 -12.35 26.95 25.80
N GLN A 107 -11.34 26.59 26.56
CA GLN A 107 -11.34 25.75 27.76
C GLN A 107 -11.34 24.21 27.59
N GLN A 108 -10.13 23.69 27.60
CA GLN A 108 -9.83 22.32 28.04
C GLN A 108 -9.92 22.20 29.57
N PRO A 109 -10.49 21.12 30.11
CA PRO A 109 -10.07 20.59 31.39
C PRO A 109 -9.02 19.50 31.17
N ALA A 110 -7.94 19.63 31.93
CA ALA A 110 -6.88 18.63 32.05
C ALA A 110 -7.47 17.28 32.51
N LEU A 111 -7.24 16.24 31.72
CA LEU A 111 -7.41 14.87 32.16
C LEU A 111 -6.03 14.23 32.34
N ALA A 112 -5.88 13.69 33.53
CA ALA A 112 -4.69 13.05 34.04
C ALA A 112 -4.21 11.90 33.14
N ARG A 113 -2.89 11.78 33.02
CA ARG A 113 -2.21 10.59 32.54
C ARG A 113 -2.56 9.41 33.46
N GLU A 114 -3.31 8.45 32.94
CA GLU A 114 -3.31 7.09 33.45
C GLU A 114 -2.38 6.25 32.60
N GLU A 115 -1.31 5.81 33.23
CA GLU A 115 -0.42 4.77 32.71
C GLU A 115 -1.22 3.45 32.66
N ALA A 116 -1.53 2.97 31.48
CA ALA A 116 -2.09 1.63 31.30
C ALA A 116 -0.96 0.61 31.41
N GLY A 117 -0.71 0.14 32.61
CA GLY A 117 0.03 -1.09 32.87
C GLY A 117 -0.78 -2.29 32.38
N ALA A 118 -0.20 -3.12 31.53
CA ALA A 118 -0.76 -4.40 31.14
C ALA A 118 -0.88 -5.30 32.35
N GLY A 119 -2.11 -5.58 32.78
CA GLY A 119 -2.44 -6.47 33.90
C GLY A 119 -2.26 -7.94 33.48
N GLU A 120 -1.21 -8.58 33.97
CA GLU A 120 -1.20 -10.02 34.13
C GLU A 120 -2.08 -10.37 35.31
N ALA A 121 -3.02 -11.29 35.10
CA ALA A 121 -3.91 -11.81 36.14
C ALA A 121 -3.10 -12.40 37.29
N GLY A 122 -2.96 -11.64 38.37
CA GLY A 122 -2.41 -12.10 39.62
C GLY A 122 -3.45 -12.93 40.36
N VAL A 123 -3.12 -14.17 40.68
CA VAL A 123 -3.84 -15.00 41.66
C VAL A 123 -3.60 -14.37 43.01
N GLU A 124 -4.58 -13.67 43.57
CA GLU A 124 -4.61 -13.19 44.94
C GLU A 124 -4.65 -14.40 45.89
N GLY A 125 -3.69 -14.49 46.81
CA GLY A 125 -3.80 -15.36 47.98
C GLY A 125 -2.63 -16.28 48.33
N ALA A 126 -1.45 -16.19 47.68
CA ALA A 126 -0.29 -16.99 48.07
C ALA A 126 0.60 -16.22 49.05
N ALA A 127 0.83 -16.79 50.24
CA ALA A 127 1.81 -16.29 51.20
C ALA A 127 3.19 -16.12 50.53
N PRO A 128 3.98 -15.08 50.91
CA PRO A 128 5.29 -14.83 50.27
C PRO A 128 6.17 -16.08 50.37
N PRO A 129 6.84 -16.49 49.26
CA PRO A 129 7.58 -17.73 49.21
C PRO A 129 8.65 -17.80 50.27
N ALA A 130 8.74 -18.93 50.99
CA ALA A 130 9.68 -19.15 52.08
C ALA A 130 11.12 -19.18 51.53
N ALA A 131 11.90 -18.12 51.78
CA ALA A 131 13.30 -18.02 51.38
C ALA A 131 14.10 -17.31 52.47
N ALA A 132 15.40 -17.61 52.57
CA ALA A 132 16.30 -16.94 53.50
C ALA A 132 16.46 -15.46 53.14
N PRO A 133 16.69 -14.52 54.10
CA PRO A 133 16.77 -13.09 53.84
C PRO A 133 17.80 -12.71 52.78
N TRP A 134 18.94 -13.40 52.76
CA TRP A 134 20.00 -13.15 51.77
C TRP A 134 19.61 -13.62 50.35
N ILE A 135 18.82 -14.69 50.22
CA ILE A 135 18.29 -15.17 48.92
C ILE A 135 17.28 -14.14 48.38
N ARG A 136 16.43 -13.57 49.25
CA ARG A 136 15.49 -12.50 48.87
C ARG A 136 16.22 -11.25 48.36
N LYS A 137 17.35 -10.89 49.04
CA LYS A 137 18.20 -9.79 48.59
C LYS A 137 18.81 -10.10 47.24
N LEU A 138 19.45 -11.25 47.07
CA LEU A 138 20.04 -11.70 45.82
C LEU A 138 19.03 -11.72 44.67
N ALA A 139 17.83 -12.25 44.90
CA ALA A 139 16.79 -12.28 43.87
C ALA A 139 16.36 -10.86 43.46
N ARG A 140 16.25 -9.93 44.41
CA ARG A 140 15.92 -8.53 44.17
C ARG A 140 17.05 -7.85 43.36
N ASP A 141 18.29 -8.07 43.76
CA ASP A 141 19.47 -7.48 43.08
C ASP A 141 19.62 -8.01 41.61
N LEU A 142 19.10 -9.23 41.36
CA LEU A 142 19.08 -9.86 40.01
C LEU A 142 17.78 -9.70 39.26
N GLY A 143 16.78 -8.98 39.82
CA GLY A 143 15.46 -8.81 39.20
C GLY A 143 14.64 -10.11 39.06
N ILE A 144 14.88 -11.11 39.92
CA ILE A 144 14.21 -12.40 39.87
C ILE A 144 13.00 -12.42 40.79
N ASP A 145 11.83 -12.71 40.24
CA ASP A 145 10.61 -12.94 40.98
C ASP A 145 10.60 -14.33 41.61
N LEU A 146 10.73 -14.39 42.95
CA LEU A 146 10.75 -15.64 43.72
C LEU A 146 9.41 -16.40 43.70
N THR A 147 8.30 -15.79 43.32
CA THR A 147 7.02 -16.48 43.16
C THR A 147 7.04 -17.47 42.00
N ARG A 148 7.91 -17.22 41.04
CA ARG A 148 8.15 -18.06 39.84
C ARG A 148 9.21 -19.16 40.06
N VAL A 149 9.86 -19.17 41.22
CA VAL A 149 10.89 -20.15 41.58
C VAL A 149 10.28 -21.23 42.46
N ARG A 150 10.33 -22.50 42.04
CA ARG A 150 9.84 -23.63 42.81
C ARG A 150 10.91 -24.01 43.85
N GLY A 151 10.63 -23.89 45.15
CA GLY A 151 11.53 -24.28 46.24
C GLY A 151 11.63 -25.79 46.41
N SER A 152 12.85 -26.32 46.48
CA SER A 152 13.13 -27.74 46.64
C SER A 152 13.32 -28.21 48.10
N ALA A 153 13.57 -27.31 49.04
CA ALA A 153 13.79 -27.67 50.44
C ALA A 153 12.48 -27.94 51.20
N ARG A 154 12.63 -28.57 52.39
CA ARG A 154 11.51 -29.01 53.24
C ARG A 154 10.52 -27.87 53.53
N GLY A 155 9.27 -28.09 53.22
CA GLY A 155 8.21 -27.04 53.32
C GLY A 155 8.19 -26.04 52.14
N GLY A 156 8.74 -26.40 50.97
CA GLY A 156 8.72 -25.52 49.77
C GLY A 156 9.65 -24.32 49.89
N ARG A 157 10.66 -24.35 50.78
CA ARG A 157 11.62 -23.27 50.96
C ARG A 157 12.58 -23.18 49.76
N ILE A 158 12.78 -21.98 49.23
CA ILE A 158 13.69 -21.69 48.12
C ILE A 158 15.12 -21.64 48.66
N VAL A 159 16.01 -22.41 48.03
CA VAL A 159 17.46 -22.43 48.30
C VAL A 159 18.21 -21.84 47.08
N LEU A 160 19.54 -21.61 47.21
CA LEU A 160 20.35 -20.99 46.15
C LEU A 160 20.36 -21.82 44.88
N GLU A 161 20.34 -23.14 45.02
CA GLU A 161 20.31 -24.08 43.88
C GLU A 161 19.06 -23.92 43.04
N ASP A 162 17.88 -23.59 43.65
CA ASP A 162 16.62 -23.35 42.96
C ASP A 162 16.69 -22.07 42.12
N VAL A 163 17.30 -21.01 42.65
CA VAL A 163 17.51 -19.75 41.93
C VAL A 163 18.46 -19.96 40.79
N ARG A 164 19.56 -20.72 40.97
CA ARG A 164 20.49 -21.05 39.90
C ARG A 164 19.83 -21.87 38.80
N ALA A 165 19.08 -22.90 39.17
CA ALA A 165 18.32 -23.72 38.20
C ALA A 165 17.32 -22.92 37.42
N HIS A 166 16.64 -21.94 38.05
CA HIS A 166 15.73 -21.02 37.38
C HIS A 166 16.46 -20.12 36.38
N ILE A 167 17.60 -19.54 36.74
CA ILE A 167 18.44 -18.75 35.83
C ILE A 167 18.88 -19.60 34.63
N GLN A 168 19.39 -20.81 34.87
CA GLN A 168 19.82 -21.72 33.80
C GLN A 168 18.66 -22.08 32.86
N ARG A 169 17.45 -22.26 33.42
CA ARG A 169 16.25 -22.51 32.61
C ARG A 169 15.91 -21.31 31.74
N LEU A 170 15.96 -20.08 32.28
CA LEU A 170 15.75 -18.86 31.49
C LEU A 170 16.81 -18.69 30.41
N GLN A 171 18.09 -18.97 30.73
CA GLN A 171 19.17 -18.93 29.75
C GLN A 171 18.99 -19.96 28.63
N ARG A 172 18.53 -21.19 28.95
CA ARG A 172 18.20 -22.21 27.95
C ARG A 172 17.02 -21.80 27.07
N LEU A 173 16.01 -21.16 27.66
CA LEU A 173 14.86 -20.63 26.90
C LEU A 173 15.27 -19.44 26.00
N ALA A 174 16.22 -18.62 26.46
CA ALA A 174 16.75 -17.51 25.65
C ALA A 174 17.73 -17.98 24.57
N ALA A 175 18.49 -19.07 24.84
CA ALA A 175 19.45 -19.65 23.92
C ALA A 175 18.84 -20.73 22.99
N ALA A 176 17.65 -21.22 23.28
CA ALA A 176 16.91 -22.06 22.34
C ALA A 176 16.69 -21.22 21.06
N PRO A 177 17.08 -21.72 19.87
CA PRO A 177 16.68 -21.07 18.65
C PRO A 177 15.17 -20.89 18.76
N ARG A 178 14.67 -19.66 18.58
CA ARG A 178 13.23 -19.37 18.58
C ARG A 178 12.64 -20.32 17.55
N GLY A 179 12.15 -21.46 18.08
CA GLY A 179 11.47 -22.44 17.26
C GLY A 179 10.39 -21.64 16.55
N SER A 180 10.41 -21.70 15.24
CA SER A 180 9.31 -21.26 14.40
C SER A 180 8.03 -21.58 15.15
N GLY A 181 7.28 -20.55 15.54
CA GLY A 181 5.91 -20.71 15.99
C GLY A 181 5.19 -21.66 15.05
N PRO A 182 4.09 -22.30 15.42
CA PRO A 182 3.42 -23.25 14.58
C PRO A 182 3.39 -22.66 13.18
N ALA A 183 4.10 -23.32 12.25
CA ALA A 183 4.24 -22.83 10.89
C ALA A 183 2.83 -22.50 10.43
N VAL A 184 2.56 -21.23 10.20
CA VAL A 184 1.36 -20.83 9.46
C VAL A 184 1.42 -21.70 8.23
N PRO A 185 0.47 -22.63 8.02
CA PRO A 185 0.53 -23.50 6.86
C PRO A 185 0.72 -22.56 5.66
N PRO A 186 1.71 -22.84 4.78
CA PRO A 186 1.95 -21.97 3.64
C PRO A 186 0.61 -21.78 2.97
N ALA A 187 0.22 -20.51 2.77
CA ALA A 187 -1.05 -20.18 2.11
C ALA A 187 -1.18 -21.12 0.92
N PRO A 188 -2.32 -21.82 0.76
CA PRO A 188 -2.46 -22.84 -0.26
C PRO A 188 -2.01 -22.19 -1.57
N LYS A 189 -0.89 -22.69 -2.14
CA LYS A 189 -0.49 -22.31 -3.49
C LYS A 189 -1.75 -22.55 -4.30
N ARG A 190 -2.30 -21.50 -4.89
CA ARG A 190 -3.41 -21.65 -5.85
C ARG A 190 -3.04 -22.83 -6.72
N PRO A 191 -3.89 -23.87 -6.85
CA PRO A 191 -3.58 -24.98 -7.70
C PRO A 191 -3.15 -24.37 -9.04
N ALA A 192 -1.94 -24.66 -9.48
CA ALA A 192 -1.51 -24.28 -10.81
C ALA A 192 -2.58 -24.89 -11.73
N GLY A 193 -3.40 -24.03 -12.35
CA GLY A 193 -4.41 -24.52 -13.27
C GLY A 193 -3.74 -25.45 -14.27
N GLU A 194 -4.44 -26.44 -14.75
CA GLU A 194 -3.89 -27.36 -15.75
C GLU A 194 -3.20 -26.54 -16.84
N PRO A 195 -1.96 -26.90 -17.21
CA PRO A 195 -1.21 -26.14 -18.20
C PRO A 195 -2.01 -26.08 -19.51
N ILE A 196 -2.31 -24.86 -19.93
CA ILE A 196 -3.06 -24.62 -21.17
C ILE A 196 -2.20 -25.09 -22.34
N ASP A 197 -2.69 -26.04 -23.12
CA ASP A 197 -2.04 -26.47 -24.35
C ASP A 197 -2.45 -25.57 -25.52
N PHE A 198 -1.63 -24.56 -25.77
CA PHE A 198 -1.87 -23.58 -26.83
C PHE A 198 -1.72 -24.17 -28.25
N SER A 199 -1.09 -25.34 -28.41
CA SER A 199 -0.91 -25.98 -29.71
C SER A 199 -2.24 -26.41 -30.37
N LYS A 200 -3.31 -26.50 -29.54
CA LYS A 200 -4.67 -26.79 -30.00
C LYS A 200 -5.27 -25.69 -30.91
N TRP A 201 -4.73 -24.48 -30.83
CA TRP A 201 -5.26 -23.33 -31.59
C TRP A 201 -4.35 -22.88 -32.74
N GLY A 202 -3.11 -23.40 -32.84
CA GLY A 202 -2.19 -23.06 -33.90
C GLY A 202 -0.72 -23.29 -33.55
N PRO A 203 0.20 -22.96 -34.48
CA PRO A 203 1.62 -23.11 -34.25
C PRO A 203 2.10 -22.24 -33.08
N VAL A 204 2.85 -22.80 -32.14
CA VAL A 204 3.41 -22.09 -31.00
C VAL A 204 4.94 -22.19 -30.97
N SER A 205 5.61 -21.15 -30.46
CA SER A 205 7.03 -21.21 -30.13
C SER A 205 7.22 -20.91 -28.66
N ILE A 206 8.01 -21.72 -27.97
CA ILE A 206 8.28 -21.57 -26.52
C ILE A 206 9.69 -21.04 -26.36
N LYS A 207 9.86 -19.92 -25.64
CA LYS A 207 11.15 -19.36 -25.28
C LYS A 207 11.24 -19.23 -23.76
N PRO A 208 12.31 -19.72 -23.12
CA PRO A 208 12.49 -19.55 -21.68
C PRO A 208 12.74 -18.06 -21.35
N LEU A 209 12.23 -17.61 -20.19
CA LEU A 209 12.55 -16.28 -19.66
C LEU A 209 14.03 -16.24 -19.24
N SER A 210 14.73 -15.15 -19.61
CA SER A 210 16.06 -14.90 -19.08
C SER A 210 16.06 -14.76 -17.56
N PRO A 211 17.18 -15.04 -16.84
CA PRO A 211 17.26 -14.91 -15.39
C PRO A 211 16.86 -13.52 -14.89
N LEU A 212 17.28 -12.45 -15.57
CA LEU A 212 16.89 -11.09 -15.24
C LEU A 212 15.37 -10.89 -15.39
N ARG A 213 14.77 -11.39 -16.48
CA ARG A 213 13.32 -11.27 -16.71
C ARG A 213 12.52 -12.04 -15.66
N GLN A 214 13.02 -13.17 -15.18
CA GLN A 214 12.40 -13.92 -14.09
C GLN A 214 12.39 -13.11 -12.78
N VAL A 215 13.52 -12.44 -12.45
CA VAL A 215 13.61 -11.56 -11.27
C VAL A 215 12.66 -10.37 -11.40
N ILE A 216 12.63 -9.72 -12.57
CA ILE A 216 11.72 -8.59 -12.84
C ILE A 216 10.26 -9.04 -12.68
N ALA A 217 9.87 -10.17 -13.31
CA ALA A 217 8.51 -10.68 -13.24
C ALA A 217 8.05 -10.94 -11.79
N ARG A 218 8.93 -11.56 -10.99
CA ARG A 218 8.65 -11.79 -9.57
C ARG A 218 8.48 -10.48 -8.80
N ARG A 219 9.42 -9.55 -8.90
CA ARG A 219 9.36 -8.26 -8.20
C ARG A 219 8.16 -7.43 -8.61
N MET A 220 7.81 -7.40 -9.88
CA MET A 220 6.62 -6.67 -10.36
C MET A 220 5.33 -7.27 -9.79
N ALA A 221 5.24 -8.59 -9.70
CA ALA A 221 4.10 -9.25 -9.07
C ALA A 221 4.05 -8.97 -7.55
N GLU A 222 5.18 -9.00 -6.86
CA GLU A 222 5.29 -8.65 -5.44
C GLU A 222 4.86 -7.20 -5.19
N ASN A 223 5.42 -6.23 -5.92
CA ASN A 223 5.09 -4.80 -5.78
C ASN A 223 3.62 -4.52 -6.12
N TRP A 224 3.08 -5.19 -7.15
CA TRP A 224 1.66 -5.04 -7.52
C TRP A 224 0.72 -5.48 -6.41
N ASN A 225 1.02 -6.60 -5.75
CA ASN A 225 0.17 -7.17 -4.71
C ASN A 225 0.38 -6.50 -3.33
N ALA A 226 1.58 -5.97 -3.07
CA ALA A 226 1.90 -5.36 -1.78
C ALA A 226 1.34 -3.93 -1.64
N VAL A 227 1.26 -3.17 -2.74
CA VAL A 227 0.92 -1.74 -2.72
C VAL A 227 -0.45 -1.48 -3.32
N PRO A 228 -1.47 -1.09 -2.53
CA PRO A 228 -2.74 -0.57 -3.03
C PRO A 228 -2.50 0.83 -3.63
N ARG A 229 -2.06 0.86 -4.89
CA ARG A 229 -1.65 2.09 -5.55
C ARG A 229 -2.81 2.83 -6.18
N VAL A 230 -2.74 4.14 -6.12
CA VAL A 230 -3.56 5.07 -6.90
C VAL A 230 -2.63 5.88 -7.81
N THR A 231 -3.13 6.35 -8.95
CA THR A 231 -2.39 7.24 -9.84
C THR A 231 -3.15 8.54 -10.00
N GLN A 232 -2.48 9.64 -9.70
CA GLN A 232 -2.91 11.01 -9.98
C GLN A 232 -2.29 11.43 -11.31
N PHE A 233 -3.12 11.95 -12.23
CA PHE A 233 -2.65 12.52 -13.51
C PHE A 233 -2.75 14.04 -13.47
N ASP A 234 -1.79 14.69 -14.10
CA ASP A 234 -1.77 16.12 -14.32
C ASP A 234 -0.97 16.46 -15.60
N GLU A 235 -0.93 17.72 -16.00
CA GLU A 235 -0.16 18.21 -17.13
C GLU A 235 0.55 19.51 -16.79
N ALA A 236 1.85 19.59 -17.08
CA ALA A 236 2.65 20.81 -16.92
C ALA A 236 2.95 21.46 -18.28
N ASP A 237 2.83 22.76 -18.35
CA ASP A 237 3.27 23.55 -19.51
C ASP A 237 4.80 23.76 -19.45
N ILE A 238 5.52 22.98 -20.22
CA ILE A 238 6.99 23.02 -20.27
C ILE A 238 7.53 23.85 -21.43
N THR A 239 6.73 24.73 -22.02
CA THR A 239 7.17 25.51 -23.20
C THR A 239 8.39 26.34 -22.86
N GLU A 240 8.37 27.10 -21.79
CA GLU A 240 9.47 27.98 -21.35
C GLU A 240 10.68 27.16 -20.86
N LEU A 241 10.44 26.08 -20.14
CA LEU A 241 11.49 25.16 -19.71
C LEU A 241 12.26 24.59 -20.92
N MET A 242 11.56 24.23 -22.00
CA MET A 242 12.20 23.71 -23.21
C MET A 242 12.93 24.79 -24.00
N GLU A 243 12.51 26.05 -23.94
CA GLU A 243 13.29 27.18 -24.49
C GLU A 243 14.55 27.42 -23.66
N LEU A 244 14.49 27.35 -22.32
CA LEU A 244 15.70 27.38 -21.47
C LEU A 244 16.64 26.24 -21.83
N ARG A 245 16.14 25.01 -21.93
CA ARG A 245 16.94 23.87 -22.35
C ARG A 245 17.64 24.12 -23.67
N LYS A 246 16.92 24.64 -24.68
CA LYS A 246 17.48 24.94 -26.02
C LYS A 246 18.57 26.01 -25.95
N ARG A 247 18.37 27.06 -25.15
CA ARG A 247 19.31 28.15 -24.95
C ARG A 247 20.65 27.69 -24.35
N TYR A 248 20.59 26.79 -23.38
CA TYR A 248 21.78 26.33 -22.64
C TYR A 248 22.39 25.02 -23.17
N ALA A 249 21.73 24.31 -24.10
CA ALA A 249 22.18 22.99 -24.57
C ALA A 249 23.62 22.99 -25.08
N ALA A 250 23.99 23.96 -25.92
CA ALA A 250 25.36 24.07 -26.51
C ALA A 250 26.42 24.30 -25.42
N ALA A 251 26.12 25.13 -24.42
CA ALA A 251 27.03 25.38 -23.30
C ALA A 251 27.26 24.11 -22.45
N TYR A 252 26.18 23.35 -22.18
CA TYR A 252 26.29 22.07 -21.48
C TYR A 252 27.10 21.04 -22.27
N GLU A 253 26.90 20.94 -23.58
CA GLU A 253 27.68 20.04 -24.47
C GLU A 253 29.17 20.38 -24.46
N GLN A 254 29.55 21.67 -24.48
CA GLN A 254 30.95 22.11 -24.36
C GLN A 254 31.58 21.64 -23.04
N HIS A 255 30.79 21.49 -21.97
CA HIS A 255 31.23 20.99 -20.68
C HIS A 255 31.08 19.46 -20.54
N GLY A 256 30.79 18.74 -21.63
CA GLY A 256 30.66 17.29 -21.64
C GLY A 256 29.42 16.77 -20.91
N ALA A 257 28.32 17.54 -20.95
CA ALA A 257 27.06 17.18 -20.32
C ALA A 257 25.90 17.35 -21.31
N ARG A 258 24.86 16.51 -21.21
CA ARG A 258 23.65 16.62 -22.03
C ARG A 258 22.48 17.09 -21.17
N LEU A 259 22.02 18.32 -21.39
CA LEU A 259 20.86 18.86 -20.69
C LEU A 259 19.56 18.23 -21.24
N THR A 260 18.84 17.50 -20.40
CA THR A 260 17.63 16.74 -20.78
C THR A 260 16.44 17.13 -19.90
N LEU A 261 15.22 16.84 -20.34
CA LEU A 261 14.02 17.00 -19.51
C LEU A 261 14.14 16.23 -18.19
N THR A 262 14.72 15.03 -18.20
CA THR A 262 14.92 14.23 -16.98
C THR A 262 15.84 14.93 -15.98
N THR A 263 16.83 15.69 -16.46
CA THR A 263 17.70 16.46 -15.56
C THR A 263 16.94 17.55 -14.83
N PHE A 264 16.06 18.28 -15.51
CA PHE A 264 15.14 19.23 -14.88
C PHE A 264 14.18 18.55 -13.90
N ALA A 265 13.63 17.40 -14.30
CA ALA A 265 12.73 16.63 -13.46
C ALA A 265 13.39 16.18 -12.15
N LEU A 266 14.69 15.85 -12.14
CA LEU A 266 15.42 15.53 -10.91
C LEU A 266 15.38 16.67 -9.91
N LYS A 267 15.63 17.92 -10.34
CA LYS A 267 15.58 19.10 -9.46
C LYS A 267 14.15 19.38 -8.99
N VAL A 268 13.20 19.49 -9.91
CA VAL A 268 11.79 19.76 -9.59
C VAL A 268 11.22 18.72 -8.62
N VAL A 269 11.54 17.45 -8.82
CA VAL A 269 11.08 16.38 -7.91
C VAL A 269 11.69 16.55 -6.53
N VAL A 270 12.98 16.80 -6.42
CA VAL A 270 13.63 16.96 -5.10
C VAL A 270 13.10 18.18 -4.36
N ASP A 271 12.94 19.31 -5.04
CA ASP A 271 12.38 20.53 -4.44
C ASP A 271 10.94 20.32 -3.97
N THR A 272 10.17 19.49 -4.72
CA THR A 272 8.81 19.11 -4.32
C THR A 272 8.83 18.12 -3.15
N LEU A 273 9.73 17.14 -3.14
CA LEU A 273 9.86 16.17 -2.04
C LEU A 273 10.26 16.87 -0.71
N GLN A 274 11.07 17.92 -0.76
CA GLN A 274 11.42 18.72 0.43
C GLN A 274 10.20 19.41 1.05
N LYS A 275 9.26 19.86 0.22
CA LYS A 275 7.99 20.44 0.68
C LYS A 275 7.00 19.37 1.16
N HIS A 276 7.13 18.15 0.66
CA HIS A 276 6.21 17.04 0.93
C HIS A 276 6.96 15.79 1.41
N PRO A 277 7.55 15.78 2.61
CA PRO A 277 8.43 14.71 3.10
C PRO A 277 7.74 13.33 3.16
N LEU A 278 6.42 13.28 3.21
CA LEU A 278 5.66 12.03 3.18
C LEU A 278 5.94 11.21 1.90
N PHE A 279 6.22 11.88 0.77
CA PHE A 279 6.56 11.21 -0.50
C PHE A 279 7.99 10.68 -0.53
N ASN A 280 8.87 11.16 0.38
CA ASN A 280 10.23 10.69 0.56
C ASN A 280 10.36 9.72 1.74
N SER A 281 9.39 8.81 1.88
CA SER A 281 9.31 7.89 3.02
C SER A 281 9.27 6.42 2.59
N SER A 282 9.20 5.53 3.55
CA SER A 282 8.92 4.10 3.38
C SER A 282 7.99 3.62 4.48
N LEU A 283 7.09 2.68 4.16
CA LEU A 283 6.24 2.02 5.14
C LEU A 283 6.95 0.78 5.70
N ASP A 284 7.18 0.75 7.01
CA ASP A 284 7.52 -0.47 7.74
C ASP A 284 6.24 -1.12 8.27
N GLU A 285 5.76 -2.13 7.55
CA GLU A 285 4.53 -2.83 7.92
C GLU A 285 4.67 -3.65 9.20
N ALA A 286 5.87 -4.12 9.50
CA ALA A 286 6.10 -4.95 10.68
C ALA A 286 6.12 -4.12 11.96
N ALA A 287 6.73 -2.93 11.91
CA ALA A 287 6.75 -1.97 13.00
C ALA A 287 5.50 -1.08 13.06
N GLN A 288 4.68 -1.05 11.99
CA GLN A 288 3.55 -0.13 11.81
C GLN A 288 4.00 1.35 11.84
N GLU A 289 5.13 1.63 11.19
CA GLU A 289 5.78 2.95 11.19
C GLU A 289 6.03 3.46 9.78
N VAL A 290 6.05 4.79 9.62
CA VAL A 290 6.50 5.46 8.40
C VAL A 290 7.88 6.03 8.64
N VAL A 291 8.86 5.56 7.85
CA VAL A 291 10.26 5.99 7.94
C VAL A 291 10.47 7.15 6.97
N PHE A 292 10.63 8.36 7.50
CA PHE A 292 11.00 9.55 6.73
C PHE A 292 12.51 9.57 6.47
N LYS A 293 12.91 10.06 5.29
CA LYS A 293 14.29 10.10 4.86
C LYS A 293 14.72 11.55 4.63
N ASP A 294 15.83 11.95 5.26
CA ASP A 294 16.39 13.30 5.14
C ASP A 294 17.51 13.36 4.06
N TYR A 295 17.43 12.46 3.08
CA TYR A 295 18.30 12.39 1.90
C TYR A 295 17.46 12.07 0.67
N TYR A 296 17.89 12.53 -0.51
CA TYR A 296 17.11 12.44 -1.75
C TYR A 296 17.89 11.67 -2.81
N HIS A 297 17.63 10.36 -2.88
CA HIS A 297 18.26 9.45 -3.82
C HIS A 297 17.23 9.03 -4.86
N ILE A 298 17.37 9.50 -6.08
CA ILE A 298 16.34 9.35 -7.12
C ILE A 298 16.68 8.22 -8.06
N GLY A 299 15.80 7.21 -8.12
CA GLY A 299 15.83 6.15 -9.09
C GLY A 299 15.39 6.63 -10.47
N ILE A 300 16.15 6.28 -11.52
CA ILE A 300 15.79 6.60 -12.90
C ILE A 300 15.55 5.31 -13.67
N ALA A 301 14.31 5.13 -14.16
CA ALA A 301 13.99 3.97 -14.99
C ALA A 301 14.69 4.07 -16.35
N VAL A 302 15.55 3.11 -16.65
CA VAL A 302 16.30 3.02 -17.91
C VAL A 302 15.87 1.75 -18.64
N ASP A 303 15.39 1.93 -19.88
CA ASP A 303 15.09 0.83 -20.77
C ASP A 303 16.37 0.24 -21.37
N THR A 304 16.47 -1.09 -21.32
CA THR A 304 17.58 -1.86 -21.88
C THR A 304 17.06 -3.07 -22.64
N GLU A 305 17.86 -3.62 -23.55
CA GLU A 305 17.50 -4.85 -24.28
C GLU A 305 17.14 -6.03 -23.37
N ALA A 306 17.72 -6.09 -22.17
CA ALA A 306 17.47 -7.15 -21.19
C ALA A 306 16.22 -6.90 -20.36
N GLY A 307 15.70 -5.67 -20.33
CA GLY A 307 14.56 -5.23 -19.55
C GLY A 307 14.82 -3.89 -18.86
N LEU A 308 13.83 -3.40 -18.12
CA LEU A 308 13.89 -2.15 -17.37
C LEU A 308 14.72 -2.35 -16.10
N ILE A 309 15.66 -1.45 -15.85
CA ILE A 309 16.40 -1.35 -14.59
C ILE A 309 16.31 0.08 -14.05
N VAL A 310 16.44 0.23 -12.72
CA VAL A 310 16.27 1.52 -12.04
C VAL A 310 17.55 1.82 -11.24
N PRO A 311 18.60 2.34 -11.87
CA PRO A 311 19.75 2.85 -11.15
C PRO A 311 19.43 4.13 -10.40
N VAL A 312 20.19 4.43 -9.33
CA VAL A 312 19.92 5.49 -8.38
C VAL A 312 20.99 6.58 -8.44
N ILE A 313 20.56 7.83 -8.63
CA ILE A 313 21.39 9.02 -8.45
C ILE A 313 21.25 9.44 -6.99
N ARG A 314 22.38 9.49 -6.26
CA ARG A 314 22.39 9.81 -4.84
C ARG A 314 22.55 11.30 -4.60
N ASP A 315 22.10 11.79 -3.44
CA ASP A 315 22.31 13.16 -2.95
C ASP A 315 21.99 14.22 -4.01
N VAL A 316 20.83 14.09 -4.65
CA VAL A 316 20.42 14.96 -5.77
C VAL A 316 20.26 16.41 -5.33
N GLU A 317 19.84 16.63 -4.09
CA GLU A 317 19.67 17.94 -3.45
C GLU A 317 20.95 18.77 -3.42
N SER A 318 22.11 18.11 -3.30
CA SER A 318 23.41 18.78 -3.16
C SER A 318 24.11 19.06 -4.49
N LYS A 319 23.54 18.57 -5.62
CA LYS A 319 24.18 18.61 -6.93
C LYS A 319 23.63 19.70 -7.83
N SER A 320 24.52 20.35 -8.56
CA SER A 320 24.15 21.30 -9.62
C SER A 320 23.57 20.56 -10.84
N LEU A 321 22.81 21.26 -11.65
CA LEU A 321 22.17 20.71 -12.84
C LEU A 321 23.17 20.08 -13.83
N ILE A 322 24.37 20.68 -13.96
CA ILE A 322 25.43 20.12 -14.80
C ILE A 322 26.02 18.82 -14.23
N GLN A 323 26.18 18.73 -12.92
CA GLN A 323 26.64 17.49 -12.26
C GLN A 323 25.60 16.37 -12.47
N LEU A 324 24.32 16.68 -12.24
CA LEU A 324 23.22 15.75 -12.50
C LEU A 324 23.14 15.31 -13.95
N SER A 325 23.35 16.22 -14.91
CA SER A 325 23.38 15.90 -16.35
C SER A 325 24.48 14.89 -16.69
N LYS A 326 25.69 15.09 -16.17
CA LYS A 326 26.83 14.18 -16.40
C LYS A 326 26.60 12.81 -15.76
N GLU A 327 26.13 12.80 -14.51
CA GLU A 327 25.88 11.56 -13.77
C GLU A 327 24.76 10.75 -14.39
N LEU A 328 23.66 11.40 -14.78
CA LEU A 328 22.53 10.78 -15.49
C LEU A 328 22.98 10.11 -16.79
N GLU A 329 23.78 10.80 -17.60
CA GLU A 329 24.29 10.26 -18.86
C GLU A 329 25.22 9.07 -18.63
N ALA A 330 26.15 9.17 -17.69
CA ALA A 330 27.07 8.11 -17.31
C ALA A 330 26.31 6.88 -16.81
N LEU A 331 25.32 7.08 -15.95
CA LEU A 331 24.50 6.02 -15.37
C LEU A 331 23.63 5.33 -16.43
N ALA A 332 23.00 6.11 -17.32
CA ALA A 332 22.21 5.57 -18.42
C ALA A 332 23.06 4.74 -19.41
N ARG A 333 24.30 5.18 -19.67
CA ARG A 333 25.27 4.42 -20.50
C ARG A 333 25.65 3.12 -19.81
N LYS A 334 26.07 3.15 -18.54
CA LYS A 334 26.36 1.92 -17.75
C LYS A 334 25.18 0.95 -17.75
N ALA A 335 23.94 1.47 -17.63
CA ALA A 335 22.74 0.66 -17.65
C ALA A 335 22.57 -0.11 -18.96
N ARG A 336 22.71 0.57 -20.10
CA ARG A 336 22.63 -0.07 -21.44
C ARG A 336 23.76 -1.05 -21.67
N GLU A 337 24.97 -0.76 -21.16
CA GLU A 337 26.14 -1.64 -21.23
C GLU A 337 26.11 -2.80 -20.21
N ARG A 338 25.07 -2.88 -19.38
CA ARG A 338 24.94 -3.90 -18.29
C ARG A 338 26.06 -3.87 -17.25
N LYS A 339 26.63 -2.67 -17.00
CA LYS A 339 27.74 -2.44 -16.07
C LYS A 339 27.30 -1.78 -14.75
N VAL A 340 26.01 -1.66 -14.49
CA VAL A 340 25.49 -1.11 -13.23
C VAL A 340 25.73 -2.14 -12.13
N SER A 341 26.34 -1.71 -11.04
CA SER A 341 26.57 -2.53 -9.86
C SER A 341 25.28 -2.74 -9.04
N ALA A 342 25.26 -3.76 -8.19
CA ALA A 342 24.14 -4.00 -7.30
C ALA A 342 23.91 -2.85 -6.29
N GLU A 343 24.97 -2.12 -5.93
CA GLU A 343 24.89 -0.98 -5.02
C GLU A 343 24.27 0.25 -5.71
N GLU A 344 24.50 0.45 -7.01
CA GLU A 344 23.89 1.51 -7.80
C GLU A 344 22.37 1.29 -8.04
N LEU A 345 21.84 0.11 -7.70
CA LEU A 345 20.41 -0.23 -7.79
C LEU A 345 19.67 -0.16 -6.45
N LYS A 346 20.33 0.29 -5.38
CA LYS A 346 19.79 0.30 -4.02
C LYS A 346 19.73 1.70 -3.42
N GLY A 347 18.83 1.85 -2.44
CA GLY A 347 18.75 3.05 -1.61
C GLY A 347 18.01 4.21 -2.25
N GLY A 348 17.26 3.96 -3.35
CA GLY A 348 16.34 4.96 -3.90
C GLY A 348 15.25 5.34 -2.90
N THR A 349 14.87 6.61 -2.93
CA THR A 349 13.81 7.16 -2.08
C THR A 349 12.54 7.50 -2.87
N PHE A 350 12.70 7.76 -4.16
CA PHE A 350 11.66 8.06 -5.13
C PHE A 350 12.15 7.69 -6.53
N THR A 351 11.26 7.28 -7.43
CA THR A 351 11.64 6.89 -8.80
C THR A 351 11.00 7.80 -9.85
N ILE A 352 11.75 8.13 -10.90
CA ILE A 352 11.25 8.80 -12.12
C ILE A 352 11.31 7.82 -13.29
N SER A 353 10.19 7.63 -13.98
CA SER A 353 10.08 6.84 -15.22
C SER A 353 9.72 7.75 -16.38
N ASN A 354 10.64 7.98 -17.32
CA ASN A 354 10.41 8.82 -18.48
C ASN A 354 10.21 7.98 -19.74
N GLN A 355 8.98 7.94 -20.26
CA GLN A 355 8.62 7.27 -21.52
C GLN A 355 8.42 8.23 -22.68
N GLY A 356 8.61 9.53 -22.47
CA GLY A 356 8.38 10.57 -23.48
C GLY A 356 9.18 10.37 -24.76
N GLY A 357 10.41 9.87 -24.65
CA GLY A 357 11.27 9.56 -25.79
C GLY A 357 10.84 8.33 -26.60
N ILE A 358 10.05 7.43 -26.00
CA ILE A 358 9.56 6.19 -26.63
C ILE A 358 8.19 6.42 -27.26
N GLY A 359 7.29 7.21 -26.59
CA GLY A 359 6.02 7.59 -27.19
C GLY A 359 4.78 7.45 -26.30
N GLY A 360 4.88 6.98 -25.07
CA GLY A 360 3.75 6.89 -24.12
C GLY A 360 3.27 8.29 -23.70
N ALA A 361 1.97 8.59 -23.81
CA ALA A 361 1.41 9.85 -23.34
C ALA A 361 1.07 9.76 -21.84
N HIS A 362 0.17 8.86 -21.47
CA HIS A 362 -0.23 8.63 -20.09
C HIS A 362 -0.02 7.15 -19.74
N PHE A 363 0.47 6.88 -18.54
CA PHE A 363 0.64 5.53 -18.03
C PHE A 363 0.65 5.54 -16.51
N THR A 364 0.38 4.39 -15.91
CA THR A 364 0.34 4.19 -14.46
C THR A 364 1.57 3.39 -14.04
N PRO A 365 2.67 4.01 -13.60
CA PRO A 365 3.85 3.28 -13.17
C PRO A 365 3.56 2.45 -11.90
N ILE A 366 4.25 1.32 -11.77
CA ILE A 366 4.19 0.50 -10.57
C ILE A 366 5.17 1.08 -9.55
N VAL A 367 4.70 1.33 -8.32
CA VAL A 367 5.55 1.82 -7.23
C VAL A 367 6.67 0.80 -6.95
N ASN A 368 7.88 1.29 -6.83
CA ASN A 368 9.08 0.47 -6.61
C ASN A 368 9.39 0.36 -5.10
N THR A 369 8.83 -0.66 -4.45
CA THR A 369 9.04 -0.85 -3.00
C THR A 369 10.53 -0.96 -2.65
N PRO A 370 10.99 -0.36 -1.53
CA PRO A 370 10.23 0.23 -0.42
C PRO A 370 9.87 1.73 -0.56
N GLU A 371 9.97 2.30 -1.75
CA GLU A 371 9.50 3.66 -2.04
C GLU A 371 7.97 3.70 -1.95
N VAL A 372 7.40 4.87 -1.60
CA VAL A 372 5.95 5.07 -1.51
C VAL A 372 5.35 5.74 -2.74
N ALA A 373 6.18 6.26 -3.65
CA ALA A 373 5.70 6.91 -4.86
C ALA A 373 6.69 6.85 -6.03
N ILE A 374 6.16 7.02 -7.24
CA ILE A 374 6.90 7.05 -8.51
C ILE A 374 6.23 8.05 -9.45
N LEU A 375 7.05 8.85 -10.15
CA LEU A 375 6.59 9.79 -11.17
C LEU A 375 6.81 9.23 -12.58
N GLY A 376 5.75 9.17 -13.37
CA GLY A 376 5.79 8.92 -14.80
C GLY A 376 5.78 10.22 -15.60
N LEU A 377 6.74 10.38 -16.51
CA LEU A 377 6.77 11.47 -17.49
C LEU A 377 6.38 10.92 -18.85
N GLY A 378 5.26 11.43 -19.39
CA GLY A 378 4.77 11.06 -20.71
C GLY A 378 5.44 11.85 -21.84
N ARG A 379 4.99 11.62 -23.06
CA ARG A 379 5.45 12.38 -24.23
C ARG A 379 4.80 13.75 -24.27
N GLY A 380 5.61 14.81 -24.16
CA GLY A 380 5.15 16.18 -24.38
C GLY A 380 4.56 16.36 -25.78
N ALA A 381 3.43 17.06 -25.84
CA ALA A 381 2.74 17.36 -27.09
C ALA A 381 2.29 18.83 -27.10
N THR A 382 2.41 19.47 -28.26
CA THR A 382 1.87 20.83 -28.43
C THR A 382 0.36 20.77 -28.46
N LYS A 383 -0.29 21.51 -27.55
CA LYS A 383 -1.74 21.64 -27.43
C LYS A 383 -2.17 23.09 -27.55
N ALA A 384 -3.40 23.30 -28.00
CA ALA A 384 -4.04 24.61 -27.99
C ALA A 384 -4.55 24.90 -26.56
N VAL A 385 -3.91 25.81 -25.87
CA VAL A 385 -4.26 26.18 -24.47
C VAL A 385 -4.79 27.62 -24.46
N VAL A 386 -5.86 27.88 -23.72
CA VAL A 386 -6.38 29.22 -23.52
C VAL A 386 -5.63 29.88 -22.39
N ARG A 387 -4.85 30.94 -22.70
CA ARG A 387 -4.22 31.83 -21.71
C ARG A 387 -4.60 33.28 -22.03
N GLU A 388 -4.92 34.06 -21.03
CA GLU A 388 -5.29 35.46 -21.17
C GLU A 388 -6.35 35.68 -22.27
N ASN A 389 -7.36 34.81 -22.30
CA ASN A 389 -8.45 34.82 -23.27
C ASN A 389 -8.00 34.62 -24.76
N THR A 390 -6.78 34.13 -25.00
CA THR A 390 -6.25 33.80 -26.33
C THR A 390 -5.83 32.35 -26.41
N VAL A 391 -6.00 31.74 -27.60
CA VAL A 391 -5.53 30.38 -27.85
C VAL A 391 -4.06 30.43 -28.23
N GLN A 392 -3.22 29.76 -27.45
CA GLN A 392 -1.78 29.69 -27.67
C GLN A 392 -1.31 28.24 -27.81
N PRO A 393 -0.37 27.94 -28.71
CA PRO A 393 0.27 26.63 -28.75
C PRO A 393 1.25 26.50 -27.57
N ARG A 394 1.00 25.53 -26.67
CA ARG A 394 1.87 25.27 -25.52
C ARG A 394 2.30 23.80 -25.51
N LEU A 395 3.52 23.54 -25.10
CA LEU A 395 4.06 22.19 -24.97
C LEU A 395 3.67 21.61 -23.61
N MET A 396 2.68 20.74 -23.61
CA MET A 396 2.15 20.11 -22.40
C MET A 396 2.83 18.78 -22.12
N LEU A 397 3.37 18.62 -20.92
CA LEU A 397 3.99 17.39 -20.42
C LEU A 397 3.00 16.60 -19.56
N PRO A 398 2.55 15.42 -19.99
CA PRO A 398 1.72 14.58 -19.15
C PRO A 398 2.52 14.00 -17.97
N LEU A 399 1.97 14.09 -16.78
CA LEU A 399 2.50 13.59 -15.53
C LEU A 399 1.58 12.48 -14.99
N GLY A 400 2.16 11.40 -14.48
CA GLY A 400 1.44 10.33 -13.79
C GLY A 400 2.14 9.99 -12.47
N LEU A 401 1.60 10.43 -11.36
CA LEU A 401 2.10 10.16 -10.02
C LEU A 401 1.39 8.95 -9.45
N SER A 402 2.07 7.81 -9.35
CA SER A 402 1.54 6.63 -8.64
C SER A 402 2.10 6.58 -7.22
N TYR A 403 1.25 6.24 -6.25
CA TYR A 403 1.63 6.25 -4.84
C TYR A 403 0.90 5.17 -4.03
N ASP A 404 1.49 4.79 -2.90
CA ASP A 404 0.93 3.86 -1.93
C ASP A 404 -0.17 4.54 -1.11
N HIS A 405 -1.43 4.13 -1.34
CA HIS A 405 -2.58 4.76 -0.67
C HIS A 405 -2.72 4.39 0.82
N ARG A 406 -1.85 3.54 1.34
CA ARG A 406 -1.74 3.28 2.79
C ARG A 406 -0.99 4.40 3.52
N VAL A 407 -0.12 5.12 2.80
CA VAL A 407 0.71 6.20 3.34
C VAL A 407 0.23 7.57 2.86
N ILE A 408 -0.12 7.69 1.60
CA ILE A 408 -0.45 8.96 0.93
C ILE A 408 -1.93 8.96 0.56
N ASP A 409 -2.67 9.95 1.03
CA ASP A 409 -4.06 10.18 0.63
C ASP A 409 -4.18 11.03 -0.67
N GLY A 410 -5.39 11.04 -1.24
CA GLY A 410 -5.66 11.76 -2.49
C GLY A 410 -5.45 13.27 -2.39
N ALA A 411 -5.68 13.89 -1.22
CA ALA A 411 -5.49 15.33 -1.03
C ALA A 411 -4.00 15.69 -0.96
N ALA A 412 -3.19 14.86 -0.29
CA ALA A 412 -1.74 15.02 -0.28
C ALA A 412 -1.16 14.84 -1.70
N ALA A 413 -1.63 13.82 -2.44
CA ALA A 413 -1.20 13.59 -3.81
C ALA A 413 -1.55 14.74 -4.76
N ALA A 414 -2.74 15.32 -4.62
CA ALA A 414 -3.14 16.49 -5.42
C ALA A 414 -2.26 17.71 -5.12
N ARG A 415 -1.98 18.00 -3.85
CA ARG A 415 -1.06 19.11 -3.48
C ARG A 415 0.35 18.89 -4.02
N PHE A 416 0.87 17.68 -3.89
CA PHE A 416 2.17 17.31 -4.48
C PHE A 416 2.19 17.51 -5.99
N ALA A 417 1.14 17.07 -6.71
CA ALA A 417 1.04 17.22 -8.15
C ALA A 417 0.98 18.70 -8.58
N VAL A 418 0.24 19.54 -7.85
CA VAL A 418 0.17 21.00 -8.09
C VAL A 418 1.54 21.65 -7.92
N ASP A 419 2.27 21.34 -6.84
CA ASP A 419 3.61 21.91 -6.62
C ASP A 419 4.62 21.38 -7.64
N LEU A 420 4.47 20.13 -8.09
CA LEU A 420 5.29 19.54 -9.15
C LEU A 420 5.05 20.26 -10.50
N VAL A 421 3.79 20.48 -10.88
CA VAL A 421 3.41 21.24 -12.08
C VAL A 421 3.99 22.65 -12.01
N HIS A 422 3.80 23.34 -10.88
CA HIS A 422 4.35 24.67 -10.65
C HIS A 422 5.88 24.71 -10.79
N GLY A 423 6.60 23.69 -10.28
CA GLY A 423 8.05 23.59 -10.40
C GLY A 423 8.52 23.41 -11.84
N PHE A 424 7.77 22.71 -12.69
CA PHE A 424 8.08 22.59 -14.12
C PHE A 424 7.76 23.88 -14.90
N GLU A 425 6.66 24.54 -14.57
CA GLU A 425 6.19 25.74 -15.27
C GLU A 425 7.01 26.98 -14.93
N ASN A 426 7.56 27.06 -13.70
CA ASN A 426 8.30 28.22 -13.17
C ASN A 426 9.75 27.88 -12.80
N PHE A 427 10.39 27.03 -13.61
CA PHE A 427 11.77 26.64 -13.35
C PHE A 427 12.72 27.85 -13.47
N GLU A 428 13.52 28.10 -12.46
CA GLU A 428 14.39 29.27 -12.39
C GLU A 428 15.59 29.16 -13.33
N GLU A 429 15.82 30.18 -14.15
CA GLU A 429 16.95 30.23 -15.09
C GLU A 429 18.31 30.21 -14.36
N GLU A 430 18.37 30.70 -13.14
CA GLU A 430 19.60 30.71 -12.30
C GLU A 430 20.11 29.29 -12.04
N GLU A 431 19.23 28.31 -11.90
CA GLU A 431 19.58 26.89 -11.71
C GLU A 431 20.25 26.27 -12.94
N VAL A 432 20.00 26.82 -14.14
CA VAL A 432 20.54 26.34 -15.42
C VAL A 432 21.89 26.97 -15.76
N LYS A 433 22.19 28.14 -15.19
CA LYS A 433 23.45 28.84 -15.45
C LYS A 433 24.64 27.99 -15.02
N LEU A 434 25.64 27.98 -15.87
CA LEU A 434 26.92 27.35 -15.54
C LEU A 434 27.73 28.28 -14.65
N PRO A 435 28.47 27.74 -13.68
CA PRO A 435 29.31 28.51 -12.79
C PRO A 435 30.44 29.21 -13.52
#